data_bf5e867fb72febc3ddf150ef8908efa4
#
_entry.id   bf5e867fb72febc3ddf150ef8908efa4
#
_cell.length_a   1.000
_cell.length_b   1.000
_cell.length_c   1.000
_cell.angle_alpha   90.00
_cell.angle_beta   90.00
_cell.angle_gamma   90.00
#
_symmetry.space_group_name_H-M   'P 1'
#
loop_
_entity.id
_entity.type
_entity.pdbx_description
1 polymer ?
#
loop_
_entity_poly.entity_id
_entity_poly.type
_entity_poly.pdbx_seq_one_letter_code
_entity_poly.pdbx_strand_id
1 'polypeptide(L)'
;MNEKKKDKGSFRSFEELQCWQACREVRQYISKLVKSYPKDEKYRLVDNMIRASRSTTHNIAEGFGRFHYQENIQFCRVSRGSLYELKDQLICSLDDGFIKADEYQEGMELIDKAIALVNGYINYLGKRKGTALTNNE
;
A
#
# COMPACT_ATOMS: atom_id res chain seq x y z
N MET A 1 22.54 13.15 -13.80
CA MET A 1 21.14 12.84 -13.67
C MET A 1 20.33 14.11 -13.52
N ASN A 2 19.22 14.15 -14.12
CA ASN A 2 18.41 15.35 -14.15
C ASN A 2 17.26 15.26 -13.15
N GLU A 3 17.26 16.15 -12.18
CA GLU A 3 16.22 16.20 -11.16
C GLU A 3 14.83 16.40 -11.77
N LYS A 4 14.75 17.09 -12.87
CA LYS A 4 13.48 17.39 -13.51
C LYS A 4 12.76 16.15 -14.01
N LYS A 5 13.47 15.05 -14.21
CA LYS A 5 12.86 13.80 -14.67
C LYS A 5 12.01 13.13 -13.60
N LYS A 6 12.06 13.65 -12.38
CA LYS A 6 11.35 13.07 -11.26
C LYS A 6 10.08 13.85 -10.94
N ASP A 7 9.38 14.26 -11.97
CA ASP A 7 8.28 15.17 -11.79
C ASP A 7 7.09 14.59 -11.04
N LYS A 8 6.93 13.32 -11.10
CA LYS A 8 5.88 12.66 -10.32
C LYS A 8 6.36 12.43 -8.91
N GLY A 9 6.70 13.54 -8.23
CA GLY A 9 7.25 13.49 -6.92
C GLY A 9 8.75 13.34 -6.94
N SER A 10 9.40 13.85 -8.00
CA SER A 10 10.84 13.74 -8.16
C SER A 10 11.34 12.32 -8.32
N PHE A 11 10.51 11.41 -8.84
CA PHE A 11 10.85 10.00 -9.00
C PHE A 11 10.76 9.59 -10.46
N ARG A 12 11.65 8.68 -10.86
CA ARG A 12 11.67 8.13 -12.21
C ARG A 12 10.73 6.98 -12.38
N SER A 13 10.52 6.22 -11.30
CA SER A 13 9.72 5.01 -11.31
C SER A 13 9.03 4.88 -9.97
N PHE A 14 7.86 4.22 -9.97
CA PHE A 14 7.15 3.96 -8.73
C PHE A 14 7.99 3.12 -7.77
N GLU A 15 8.94 2.34 -8.28
CA GLU A 15 9.79 1.49 -7.45
C GLU A 15 10.67 2.30 -6.50
N GLU A 16 10.91 3.57 -6.80
CA GLU A 16 11.67 4.47 -5.93
C GLU A 16 10.86 5.01 -4.77
N LEU A 17 9.53 4.88 -4.84
CA LEU A 17 8.65 5.40 -3.78
C LEU A 17 8.75 4.55 -2.54
N GLN A 18 9.04 5.19 -1.39
CA GLN A 18 9.12 4.47 -0.12
C GLN A 18 7.80 3.81 0.23
N CYS A 19 6.67 4.46 -0.10
CA CYS A 19 5.37 3.88 0.17
C CYS A 19 5.13 2.62 -0.65
N TRP A 20 5.59 2.58 -1.91
CA TRP A 20 5.49 1.35 -2.70
C TRP A 20 6.35 0.24 -2.11
N GLN A 21 7.57 0.58 -1.70
CA GLN A 21 8.49 -0.39 -1.11
C GLN A 21 7.91 -0.98 0.18
N ALA A 22 7.30 -0.14 1.02
CA ALA A 22 6.68 -0.62 2.26
C ALA A 22 5.46 -1.49 1.96
N CYS A 23 4.66 -1.14 0.96
CA CYS A 23 3.53 -1.98 0.54
C CYS A 23 4.02 -3.31 0.00
N ARG A 24 5.14 -3.32 -0.72
CA ARG A 24 5.73 -4.58 -1.20
C ARG A 24 6.11 -5.48 -0.03
N GLU A 25 6.71 -4.92 1.02
CA GLU A 25 7.05 -5.70 2.20
C GLU A 25 5.81 -6.32 2.83
N VAL A 26 4.73 -5.55 2.93
CA VAL A 26 3.45 -6.07 3.43
C VAL A 26 2.97 -7.21 2.54
N ARG A 27 2.97 -7.01 1.23
CA ARG A 27 2.52 -8.02 0.27
C ARG A 27 3.31 -9.32 0.41
N GLN A 28 4.63 -9.21 0.50
CA GLN A 28 5.50 -10.38 0.65
C GLN A 28 5.26 -11.08 1.97
N TYR A 29 5.07 -10.32 3.05
CA TYR A 29 4.79 -10.89 4.36
C TYR A 29 3.47 -11.68 4.34
N ILE A 30 2.41 -11.08 3.80
CA ILE A 30 1.10 -11.74 3.71
C ILE A 30 1.20 -13.02 2.87
N SER A 31 1.90 -12.96 1.73
CA SER A 31 2.05 -14.11 0.85
C SER A 31 2.68 -15.30 1.56
N LYS A 32 3.64 -15.05 2.45
CA LYS A 32 4.28 -16.11 3.22
C LYS A 32 3.39 -16.58 4.37
N LEU A 33 2.79 -15.62 5.06
CA LEU A 33 1.98 -15.91 6.25
C LEU A 33 0.84 -16.88 5.95
N VAL A 34 0.11 -16.62 4.86
CA VAL A 34 -1.11 -17.37 4.55
C VAL A 34 -0.83 -18.80 4.10
N LYS A 35 0.43 -19.15 3.83
CA LYS A 35 0.77 -20.52 3.40
C LYS A 35 0.46 -21.55 4.47
N SER A 36 0.44 -21.14 5.73
CA SER A 36 0.16 -22.05 6.85
C SER A 36 -1.30 -22.03 7.31
N TYR A 37 -2.14 -21.27 6.63
CA TYR A 37 -3.56 -21.21 6.98
C TYR A 37 -4.25 -22.54 6.64
N PRO A 38 -5.38 -22.85 7.32
CA PRO A 38 -6.15 -24.07 6.99
C PRO A 38 -6.54 -24.10 5.52
N LYS A 39 -6.55 -25.31 4.95
CA LYS A 39 -6.83 -25.48 3.53
C LYS A 39 -8.20 -25.00 3.10
N ASP A 40 -9.20 -25.08 3.99
CA ASP A 40 -10.53 -24.64 3.67
C ASP A 40 -10.65 -23.13 3.60
N GLU A 41 -9.63 -22.39 4.05
CA GLU A 41 -9.59 -20.94 3.91
C GLU A 41 -8.99 -20.47 2.58
N LYS A 42 -8.55 -21.38 1.72
CA LYS A 42 -7.88 -21.03 0.47
C LYS A 42 -8.71 -20.09 -0.40
N TYR A 43 -10.00 -20.35 -0.51
CA TYR A 43 -10.91 -19.54 -1.33
C TYR A 43 -11.73 -18.58 -0.51
N ARG A 44 -11.37 -18.37 0.74
CA ARG A 44 -12.05 -17.50 1.68
C ARG A 44 -11.07 -16.41 2.12
N LEU A 45 -10.62 -16.50 3.37
CA LEU A 45 -9.75 -15.48 3.95
C LEU A 45 -8.42 -15.37 3.21
N VAL A 46 -7.80 -16.50 2.86
CA VAL A 46 -6.51 -16.48 2.15
C VAL A 46 -6.62 -15.72 0.83
N ASP A 47 -7.62 -16.05 0.03
CA ASP A 47 -7.82 -15.39 -1.26
C ASP A 47 -8.02 -13.89 -1.07
N ASN A 48 -8.84 -13.49 -0.09
CA ASN A 48 -9.12 -12.09 0.18
C ASN A 48 -7.87 -11.34 0.66
N MET A 49 -7.05 -11.98 1.49
CA MET A 49 -5.81 -11.37 1.98
C MET A 49 -4.80 -11.19 0.86
N ILE A 50 -4.66 -12.17 -0.02
CA ILE A 50 -3.76 -12.08 -1.17
C ILE A 50 -4.20 -10.92 -2.07
N ARG A 51 -5.50 -10.83 -2.36
CA ARG A 51 -6.03 -9.76 -3.21
C ARG A 51 -5.78 -8.38 -2.59
N ALA A 52 -6.07 -8.24 -1.30
CA ALA A 52 -5.86 -6.96 -0.61
C ALA A 52 -4.39 -6.58 -0.63
N SER A 53 -3.49 -7.54 -0.37
CA SER A 53 -2.06 -7.27 -0.34
C SER A 53 -1.54 -6.82 -1.71
N ARG A 54 -2.00 -7.47 -2.77
CA ARG A 54 -1.60 -7.09 -4.14
C ARG A 54 -2.16 -5.73 -4.52
N SER A 55 -3.35 -5.42 -4.06
CA SER A 55 -3.99 -4.12 -4.31
C SER A 55 -3.14 -2.97 -3.78
N THR A 56 -2.40 -3.16 -2.67
CA THR A 56 -1.60 -2.08 -2.10
C THR A 56 -0.54 -1.58 -3.07
N THR A 57 0.23 -2.49 -3.66
CA THR A 57 1.29 -2.08 -4.60
C THR A 57 0.72 -1.70 -5.95
N HIS A 58 -0.31 -2.42 -6.43
CA HIS A 58 -0.90 -2.15 -7.74
C HIS A 58 -1.45 -0.73 -7.81
N ASN A 59 -2.11 -0.27 -6.78
CA ASN A 59 -2.73 1.05 -6.81
C ASN A 59 -1.71 2.18 -6.69
N ILE A 60 -0.63 1.98 -5.94
CA ILE A 60 0.46 2.96 -5.92
C ILE A 60 1.07 3.08 -7.31
N ALA A 61 1.36 1.94 -7.95
CA ALA A 61 1.96 1.94 -9.29
C ALA A 61 1.01 2.54 -10.33
N GLU A 62 -0.26 2.18 -10.26
CA GLU A 62 -1.28 2.70 -11.17
C GLU A 62 -1.39 4.22 -11.05
N GLY A 63 -1.47 4.73 -9.81
CA GLY A 63 -1.57 6.15 -9.57
C GLY A 63 -0.34 6.91 -10.07
N PHE A 64 0.83 6.33 -9.85
CA PHE A 64 2.07 6.93 -10.31
C PHE A 64 2.08 7.09 -11.84
N GLY A 65 1.46 6.14 -12.54
CA GLY A 65 1.37 6.18 -13.99
C GLY A 65 0.35 7.17 -14.54
N ARG A 66 -0.47 7.78 -13.68
CA ARG A 66 -1.45 8.76 -14.12
C ARG A 66 -0.80 10.12 -14.31
N PHE A 67 -1.36 10.89 -15.21
CA PHE A 67 -0.82 12.20 -15.54
C PHE A 67 -1.12 13.25 -14.48
N HIS A 68 -2.29 13.15 -13.83
CA HIS A 68 -2.76 14.16 -12.88
C HIS A 68 -2.54 13.77 -11.43
N TYR A 69 -2.12 14.74 -10.62
CA TYR A 69 -1.88 14.50 -9.19
C TYR A 69 -3.13 14.02 -8.47
N GLN A 70 -4.30 14.56 -8.83
CA GLN A 70 -5.53 14.17 -8.17
C GLN A 70 -5.85 12.69 -8.40
N GLU A 71 -5.64 12.21 -9.61
CA GLU A 71 -5.86 10.78 -9.89
C GLU A 71 -4.87 9.92 -9.10
N ASN A 72 -3.61 10.35 -9.04
CA ASN A 72 -2.59 9.65 -8.26
C ASN A 72 -3.02 9.55 -6.78
N ILE A 73 -3.51 10.66 -6.22
CA ILE A 73 -3.98 10.69 -4.84
C ILE A 73 -5.11 9.69 -4.63
N GLN A 74 -6.06 9.61 -5.57
CA GLN A 74 -7.19 8.69 -5.46
C GLN A 74 -6.73 7.23 -5.43
N PHE A 75 -5.78 6.87 -6.30
CA PHE A 75 -5.23 5.52 -6.29
C PHE A 75 -4.49 5.23 -4.99
N CYS A 76 -3.77 6.20 -4.45
CA CYS A 76 -3.11 6.03 -3.15
C CYS A 76 -4.13 5.79 -2.03
N ARG A 77 -5.29 6.44 -2.11
CA ARG A 77 -6.35 6.23 -1.13
C ARG A 77 -6.92 4.81 -1.21
N VAL A 78 -7.02 4.25 -2.41
CA VAL A 78 -7.45 2.86 -2.58
C VAL A 78 -6.42 1.93 -1.94
N SER A 79 -5.13 2.18 -2.19
CA SER A 79 -4.05 1.40 -1.57
C SER A 79 -4.16 1.45 -0.05
N ARG A 80 -4.38 2.65 0.51
CA ARG A 80 -4.51 2.83 1.96
C ARG A 80 -5.70 2.03 2.49
N GLY A 81 -6.82 2.05 1.77
CA GLY A 81 -7.99 1.27 2.15
C GLY A 81 -7.67 -0.21 2.21
N SER A 82 -6.89 -0.71 1.25
CA SER A 82 -6.48 -2.12 1.24
C SER A 82 -5.57 -2.45 2.43
N LEU A 83 -4.74 -1.50 2.85
CA LEU A 83 -3.91 -1.69 4.04
C LEU A 83 -4.77 -1.82 5.30
N TYR A 84 -5.81 -1.01 5.43
CA TYR A 84 -6.74 -1.13 6.55
C TYR A 84 -7.53 -2.44 6.50
N GLU A 85 -7.90 -2.87 5.30
CA GLU A 85 -8.55 -4.17 5.14
C GLU A 85 -7.65 -5.30 5.64
N LEU A 86 -6.36 -5.23 5.35
CA LEU A 86 -5.40 -6.22 5.84
C LEU A 86 -5.30 -6.20 7.37
N LYS A 87 -5.39 -5.03 7.99
CA LYS A 87 -5.39 -4.96 9.45
C LYS A 87 -6.57 -5.74 10.03
N ASP A 88 -7.76 -5.53 9.45
CA ASP A 88 -8.95 -6.26 9.88
C ASP A 88 -8.79 -7.77 9.65
N GLN A 89 -8.22 -8.16 8.50
CA GLN A 89 -8.00 -9.57 8.18
C GLN A 89 -6.99 -10.22 9.13
N LEU A 90 -5.98 -9.47 9.59
CA LEU A 90 -5.05 -10.00 10.59
C LEU A 90 -5.74 -10.19 11.94
N ILE A 91 -6.64 -9.28 12.31
CA ILE A 91 -7.44 -9.43 13.52
C ILE A 91 -8.29 -10.70 13.43
N CYS A 92 -8.95 -10.89 12.30
CA CYS A 92 -9.74 -12.09 12.02
C CYS A 92 -8.88 -13.35 12.14
N SER A 93 -7.69 -13.31 11.55
CA SER A 93 -6.75 -14.44 11.59
C SER A 93 -6.33 -14.80 13.01
N LEU A 94 -6.09 -13.79 13.82
CA LEU A 94 -5.72 -13.99 15.22
C LEU A 94 -6.90 -14.57 16.02
N ASP A 95 -8.09 -13.98 15.82
CA ASP A 95 -9.31 -14.43 16.51
C ASP A 95 -9.63 -15.91 16.19
N ASP A 96 -9.41 -16.31 14.95
CA ASP A 96 -9.70 -17.68 14.51
C ASP A 96 -8.55 -18.65 14.79
N GLY A 97 -7.46 -18.16 15.36
CA GLY A 97 -6.34 -19.02 15.76
C GLY A 97 -5.45 -19.45 14.61
N PHE A 98 -5.48 -18.73 13.48
CA PHE A 98 -4.68 -19.10 12.32
C PHE A 98 -3.23 -18.60 12.44
N ILE A 99 -2.98 -17.57 13.25
CA ILE A 99 -1.66 -16.99 13.43
C ILE A 99 -1.35 -16.80 14.92
N LYS A 100 -0.07 -16.63 15.21
CA LYS A 100 0.40 -16.41 16.57
C LYS A 100 0.46 -14.91 16.86
N ALA A 101 0.56 -14.59 18.15
CA ALA A 101 0.63 -13.19 18.58
C ALA A 101 1.80 -12.43 17.96
N ASP A 102 2.97 -13.07 17.84
CA ASP A 102 4.14 -12.42 17.25
C ASP A 102 3.98 -12.19 15.75
N GLU A 103 3.34 -13.11 15.05
CA GLU A 103 3.02 -12.95 13.63
C GLU A 103 2.04 -11.80 13.42
N TYR A 104 1.04 -11.72 14.27
CA TYR A 104 0.08 -10.62 14.25
C TYR A 104 0.79 -9.29 14.46
N GLN A 105 1.65 -9.22 15.48
CA GLN A 105 2.36 -7.99 15.82
C GLN A 105 3.26 -7.54 14.67
N GLU A 106 4.00 -8.45 14.08
CA GLU A 106 4.88 -8.14 12.96
C GLU A 106 4.08 -7.61 11.77
N GLY A 107 2.98 -8.28 11.45
CA GLY A 107 2.12 -7.86 10.35
C GLY A 107 1.55 -6.46 10.56
N MET A 108 1.06 -6.19 11.78
CA MET A 108 0.49 -4.89 12.09
C MET A 108 1.54 -3.78 11.99
N GLU A 109 2.75 -4.04 12.42
CA GLU A 109 3.84 -3.05 12.35
C GLU A 109 4.19 -2.72 10.91
N LEU A 110 4.29 -3.74 10.06
CA LEU A 110 4.57 -3.52 8.64
C LEU A 110 3.47 -2.70 7.98
N ILE A 111 2.22 -3.00 8.30
CA ILE A 111 1.07 -2.30 7.72
C ILE A 111 1.03 -0.86 8.21
N ASP A 112 1.25 -0.63 9.50
CA ASP A 112 1.24 0.74 10.05
C ASP A 112 2.34 1.59 9.42
N LYS A 113 3.51 1.02 9.20
CA LYS A 113 4.59 1.72 8.50
C LYS A 113 4.17 2.09 7.09
N ALA A 114 3.55 1.16 6.38
CA ALA A 114 3.10 1.41 5.02
C ALA A 114 2.03 2.50 4.98
N ILE A 115 1.08 2.48 5.92
CA ILE A 115 0.04 3.50 6.00
C ILE A 115 0.67 4.88 6.20
N ALA A 116 1.64 4.99 7.10
CA ALA A 116 2.31 6.27 7.36
C ALA A 116 2.99 6.80 6.11
N LEU A 117 3.66 5.92 5.36
CA LEU A 117 4.36 6.33 4.14
C LEU A 117 3.39 6.69 3.02
N VAL A 118 2.28 5.95 2.88
CA VAL A 118 1.24 6.30 1.90
C VAL A 118 0.64 7.66 2.24
N ASN A 119 0.35 7.91 3.51
CA ASN A 119 -0.17 9.21 3.94
C ASN A 119 0.81 10.34 3.62
N GLY A 120 2.10 10.10 3.86
CA GLY A 120 3.13 11.08 3.53
C GLY A 120 3.17 11.39 2.04
N TYR A 121 3.05 10.38 1.21
CA TYR A 121 3.06 10.55 -0.23
C TYR A 121 1.80 11.28 -0.71
N ILE A 122 0.63 10.96 -0.15
CA ILE A 122 -0.61 11.67 -0.46
C ILE A 122 -0.45 13.15 -0.14
N ASN A 123 0.10 13.47 1.03
CA ASN A 123 0.33 14.86 1.43
C ASN A 123 1.28 15.56 0.48
N TYR A 124 2.35 14.88 0.08
CA TYR A 124 3.31 15.40 -0.88
C TYR A 124 2.63 15.72 -2.21
N LEU A 125 1.82 14.80 -2.72
CA LEU A 125 1.09 15.00 -3.98
C LEU A 125 0.08 16.15 -3.86
N GLY A 126 -0.56 16.28 -2.71
CA GLY A 126 -1.49 17.38 -2.47
C GLY A 126 -0.82 18.73 -2.55
N LYS A 127 0.39 18.83 -2.01
CA LYS A 127 1.17 20.07 -2.09
C LYS A 127 1.60 20.36 -3.52
N ARG A 128 2.03 19.33 -4.26
CA ARG A 128 2.42 19.48 -5.66
C ARG A 128 1.22 19.92 -6.50
N LYS A 129 0.05 19.36 -6.26
CA LYS A 129 -1.18 19.74 -6.93
C LYS A 129 -1.50 21.20 -6.69
N GLY A 130 -1.40 21.65 -5.44
CA GLY A 130 -1.65 23.05 -5.10
C GLY A 130 -0.69 24.00 -5.79
N THR A 131 0.60 23.64 -5.82
CA THR A 131 1.61 24.43 -6.51
C THR A 131 1.32 24.53 -8.00
N ALA A 132 0.94 23.40 -8.62
CA ALA A 132 0.64 23.37 -10.04
C ALA A 132 -0.57 24.28 -10.36
N LEU A 133 -1.60 24.24 -9.53
CA LEU A 133 -2.77 25.10 -9.71
C LEU A 133 -2.40 26.57 -9.59
N THR A 134 -1.58 26.90 -8.60
CA THR A 134 -1.13 28.28 -8.39
C THR A 134 -0.32 28.77 -9.59
N ASN A 135 0.54 27.94 -10.10
CA ASN A 135 1.40 28.31 -11.23
C ASN A 135 0.63 28.48 -12.53
N ASN A 136 -0.55 27.88 -12.64
CA ASN A 136 -1.37 27.98 -13.83
C ASN A 136 -2.30 29.21 -13.80
N GLU A 137 -2.34 29.90 -12.70
CA GLU A 137 -3.10 31.14 -12.57
C GLU A 137 -2.26 32.32 -13.02
#